data_a4c221c430ee6229af277236f107fbe6
#
_entry.id   a4c221c430ee6229af277236f107fbe6
#
_cell.length_a   1.000
_cell.length_b   1.000
_cell.length_c   1.000
_cell.angle_alpha   90.00
_cell.angle_beta   90.00
_cell.angle_gamma   90.00
#
_symmetry.space_group_name_H-M   'P 1'
#
loop_
_entity.id
_entity.type
_entity.pdbx_description
1 polymer ?
#
loop_
_entity_poly.entity_id
_entity_poly.type
_entity_poly.pdbx_seq_one_letter_code
_entity_poly.pdbx_strand_id
1 'polypeptide(L)'
;ISSGFEMQLQDKSGGSLEKFYQVQQNFIQKLSQRDEIQYASSSFNINFPQYEFDVNVDKCKLSGVRVSDVFSTLQAYYGSSIVSDFNRFNKYYRVLIQAAPEQRENLLSINAVKVRNASGEMVPISTLVDFKRVYGPELLNRYNLYTATAITGAPAAGYSPGDAINAIREVAEEELPSGYGYDFSGITREEIASSGQQGIIFL
;
A
#
# COMPACT_ATOMS: atom_id res chain seq x y z
N ILE A 1 -6.76 -3.44 -26.93
CA ILE A 1 -5.29 -3.44 -26.80
C ILE A 1 -4.99 -2.27 -25.91
N SER A 2 -4.51 -2.51 -24.69
CA SER A 2 -4.13 -1.47 -23.75
C SER A 2 -2.78 -0.90 -24.19
N SER A 3 -2.79 0.33 -24.71
CA SER A 3 -1.59 1.06 -25.17
C SER A 3 -0.99 1.89 -24.04
N GLY A 4 -0.88 1.33 -22.83
CA GLY A 4 -0.32 2.02 -21.69
C GLY A 4 1.11 1.56 -21.37
N PHE A 5 1.82 2.31 -20.53
CA PHE A 5 3.08 1.89 -19.93
C PHE A 5 2.95 1.64 -18.43
N GLU A 6 3.82 0.77 -17.92
CA GLU A 6 3.95 0.47 -16.51
C GLU A 6 5.42 0.40 -16.12
N MET A 7 5.79 1.09 -15.05
CA MET A 7 7.12 1.04 -14.48
C MET A 7 7.05 1.04 -12.95
N GLN A 8 8.09 0.53 -12.31
CA GLN A 8 8.29 0.51 -10.87
C GLN A 8 9.37 1.53 -10.51
N LEU A 9 8.98 2.63 -9.88
CA LEU A 9 9.94 3.56 -9.27
C LEU A 9 10.40 2.95 -7.94
N GLN A 10 11.72 2.91 -7.71
CA GLN A 10 12.34 2.20 -6.58
C GLN A 10 13.14 3.16 -5.70
N ASP A 11 12.97 3.05 -4.39
CA ASP A 11 13.87 3.66 -3.41
C ASP A 11 14.95 2.64 -3.01
N LYS A 12 16.16 2.86 -3.47
CA LYS A 12 17.36 2.08 -3.13
C LYS A 12 18.20 2.77 -2.04
N SER A 13 17.79 3.99 -1.63
CA SER A 13 18.49 4.77 -0.61
C SER A 13 18.15 4.33 0.82
N GLY A 14 16.99 3.68 1.01
CA GLY A 14 16.44 3.37 2.34
C GLY A 14 16.04 4.63 3.12
N GLY A 15 15.71 5.71 2.42
CA GLY A 15 15.28 6.98 3.00
C GLY A 15 13.87 6.95 3.60
N SER A 16 13.35 8.13 3.96
CA SER A 16 11.98 8.23 4.48
C SER A 16 10.93 8.11 3.38
N LEU A 17 9.73 7.64 3.74
CA LEU A 17 8.61 7.53 2.80
C LEU A 17 8.14 8.88 2.27
N GLU A 18 8.29 9.95 3.07
CA GLU A 18 7.97 11.32 2.67
C GLU A 18 8.87 11.77 1.51
N LYS A 19 10.19 11.48 1.63
CA LYS A 19 11.15 11.80 0.56
C LYS A 19 10.86 10.99 -0.69
N PHE A 20 10.56 9.69 -0.55
CA PHE A 20 10.18 8.84 -1.67
C PHE A 20 8.92 9.36 -2.37
N TYR A 21 7.91 9.77 -1.61
CA TYR A 21 6.69 10.36 -2.14
C TYR A 21 6.97 11.67 -2.90
N GLN A 22 7.84 12.54 -2.39
CA GLN A 22 8.25 13.77 -3.08
C GLN A 22 8.95 13.47 -4.41
N VAL A 23 9.89 12.50 -4.42
CA VAL A 23 10.57 12.07 -5.66
C VAL A 23 9.56 11.53 -6.67
N GLN A 24 8.63 10.69 -6.24
CA GLN A 24 7.55 10.16 -7.08
C GLN A 24 6.69 11.28 -7.68
N GLN A 25 6.25 12.25 -6.86
CA GLN A 25 5.43 13.36 -7.33
C GLN A 25 6.17 14.24 -8.35
N ASN A 26 7.44 14.57 -8.08
CA ASN A 26 8.28 15.31 -9.02
C ASN A 26 8.43 14.55 -10.35
N PHE A 27 8.73 13.26 -10.27
CA PHE A 27 8.91 12.42 -11.46
C PHE A 27 7.63 12.34 -12.30
N ILE A 28 6.47 12.14 -11.69
CA ILE A 28 5.17 12.13 -12.38
C ILE A 28 4.87 13.50 -13.01
N GLN A 29 5.16 14.59 -12.29
CA GLN A 29 4.98 15.94 -12.82
C GLN A 29 5.84 16.18 -14.07
N LYS A 30 7.11 15.78 -14.05
CA LYS A 30 8.02 15.90 -15.17
C LYS A 30 7.60 15.05 -16.37
N LEU A 31 7.17 13.81 -16.12
CA LEU A 31 6.60 12.96 -17.17
C LEU A 31 5.36 13.61 -17.82
N SER A 32 4.49 14.19 -17.01
CA SER A 32 3.26 14.84 -17.52
C SER A 32 3.50 16.13 -18.31
N GLN A 33 4.73 16.65 -18.29
CA GLN A 33 5.15 17.80 -19.08
C GLN A 33 5.73 17.42 -20.47
N ARG A 34 5.91 16.13 -20.71
CA ARG A 34 6.44 15.62 -21.97
C ARG A 34 5.33 15.49 -23.00
N ASP A 35 5.59 15.91 -24.23
CA ASP A 35 4.63 15.84 -25.35
C ASP A 35 4.27 14.38 -25.70
N GLU A 36 5.16 13.43 -25.42
CA GLU A 36 4.96 12.01 -25.69
C GLU A 36 4.02 11.34 -24.69
N ILE A 37 3.73 11.97 -23.55
CA ILE A 37 2.98 11.38 -22.43
C ILE A 37 1.60 12.04 -22.30
N GLN A 38 0.54 11.25 -22.44
CA GLN A 38 -0.81 11.72 -22.23
C GLN A 38 -1.12 11.93 -20.74
N TYR A 39 -0.76 10.96 -19.93
CA TYR A 39 -0.86 11.02 -18.46
C TYR A 39 0.10 10.02 -17.83
N ALA A 40 0.52 10.34 -16.62
CA ALA A 40 1.22 9.41 -15.72
C ALA A 40 0.60 9.53 -14.33
N SER A 41 0.42 8.39 -13.63
CA SER A 41 -0.21 8.35 -12.32
C SER A 41 0.33 7.21 -11.46
N SER A 42 0.19 7.35 -10.15
CA SER A 42 0.46 6.29 -9.18
C SER A 42 -0.59 6.32 -8.07
N SER A 43 -0.90 5.16 -7.53
CA SER A 43 -1.80 5.02 -6.38
C SER A 43 -1.09 5.20 -5.03
N PHE A 44 0.25 5.26 -5.01
CA PHE A 44 1.00 5.43 -3.77
C PHE A 44 0.75 6.81 -3.17
N ASN A 45 0.27 6.81 -1.91
CA ASN A 45 -0.02 8.01 -1.16
C ASN A 45 0.32 7.78 0.31
N ILE A 46 1.01 8.73 0.93
CA ILE A 46 1.38 8.70 2.35
C ILE A 46 0.38 9.41 3.26
N ASN A 47 -0.64 10.05 2.70
CA ASN A 47 -1.63 10.83 3.44
C ASN A 47 -2.92 10.04 3.72
N PHE A 48 -2.87 8.70 3.67
CA PHE A 48 -4.01 7.88 4.04
C PHE A 48 -4.24 7.96 5.55
N PRO A 49 -5.44 8.36 6.01
CA PRO A 49 -5.71 8.50 7.44
C PRO A 49 -5.79 7.14 8.11
N GLN A 50 -5.05 6.99 9.19
CA GLN A 50 -4.98 5.78 10.00
C GLN A 50 -5.16 6.12 11.47
N TYR A 51 -5.46 5.12 12.28
CA TYR A 51 -5.47 5.24 13.74
C TYR A 51 -4.45 4.29 14.33
N GLU A 52 -3.53 4.87 15.08
CA GLU A 52 -2.56 4.12 15.87
C GLU A 52 -3.10 3.92 17.27
N PHE A 53 -3.11 2.66 17.72
CA PHE A 53 -3.50 2.27 19.07
C PHE A 53 -2.26 1.99 19.88
N ASP A 54 -2.10 2.72 20.99
CA ASP A 54 -1.04 2.50 21.96
C ASP A 54 -1.64 1.86 23.22
N VAL A 55 -1.22 0.63 23.53
CA VAL A 55 -1.74 -0.13 24.66
C VAL A 55 -0.92 0.20 25.90
N ASN A 56 -1.56 0.76 26.92
CA ASN A 56 -0.94 1.05 28.20
C ASN A 56 -0.78 -0.23 29.02
N VAL A 57 0.44 -0.77 28.99
CA VAL A 57 0.78 -2.05 29.65
C VAL A 57 0.54 -2.01 31.15
N ASP A 58 0.81 -0.87 31.81
CA ASP A 58 0.64 -0.76 33.27
C ASP A 58 -0.83 -0.73 33.67
N LYS A 59 -1.68 -0.02 32.91
CA LYS A 59 -3.14 -0.07 33.11
C LYS A 59 -3.69 -1.49 32.88
N CYS A 60 -3.18 -2.20 31.87
CA CYS A 60 -3.55 -3.60 31.63
C CYS A 60 -3.21 -4.49 32.83
N LYS A 61 -2.00 -4.38 33.37
CA LYS A 61 -1.57 -5.15 34.57
C LYS A 61 -2.44 -4.84 35.80
N LEU A 62 -2.70 -3.56 36.07
CA LEU A 62 -3.52 -3.12 37.18
C LEU A 62 -4.97 -3.63 37.09
N SER A 63 -5.52 -3.71 35.85
CA SER A 63 -6.86 -4.21 35.60
C SER A 63 -6.95 -5.73 35.47
N GLY A 64 -5.84 -6.45 35.57
CA GLY A 64 -5.78 -7.89 35.38
C GLY A 64 -6.07 -8.36 33.95
N VAL A 65 -5.80 -7.51 32.94
CA VAL A 65 -6.04 -7.78 31.52
C VAL A 65 -4.71 -8.10 30.84
N ARG A 66 -4.68 -9.17 30.04
CA ARG A 66 -3.49 -9.45 29.22
C ARG A 66 -3.47 -8.55 27.98
N VAL A 67 -2.29 -8.02 27.67
CA VAL A 67 -2.10 -7.17 26.47
C VAL A 67 -2.51 -7.91 25.19
N SER A 68 -2.22 -9.22 25.10
CA SER A 68 -2.66 -10.06 23.97
C SER A 68 -4.17 -10.08 23.78
N ASP A 69 -4.94 -10.05 24.85
CA ASP A 69 -6.40 -10.09 24.78
C ASP A 69 -6.96 -8.76 24.29
N VAL A 70 -6.30 -7.64 24.64
CA VAL A 70 -6.63 -6.32 24.09
C VAL A 70 -6.43 -6.32 22.57
N PHE A 71 -5.26 -6.75 22.07
CA PHE A 71 -4.99 -6.80 20.63
C PHE A 71 -5.93 -7.76 19.91
N SER A 72 -6.18 -8.97 20.45
CA SER A 72 -7.09 -9.94 19.83
C SER A 72 -8.51 -9.39 19.73
N THR A 73 -8.96 -8.65 20.75
CA THR A 73 -10.29 -8.04 20.76
C THR A 73 -10.37 -6.92 19.72
N LEU A 74 -9.37 -6.02 19.67
CA LEU A 74 -9.31 -4.95 18.65
C LEU A 74 -9.27 -5.53 17.24
N GLN A 75 -8.48 -6.60 17.04
CA GLN A 75 -8.42 -7.30 15.75
C GLN A 75 -9.78 -7.89 15.36
N ALA A 76 -10.47 -8.57 16.27
CA ALA A 76 -11.78 -9.15 15.99
C ALA A 76 -12.82 -8.08 15.65
N TYR A 77 -12.80 -6.92 16.33
CA TYR A 77 -13.75 -5.84 16.08
C TYR A 77 -13.47 -5.09 14.77
N TYR A 78 -12.21 -4.64 14.54
CA TYR A 78 -11.88 -3.73 13.47
C TYR A 78 -11.24 -4.43 12.26
N GLY A 79 -10.38 -5.44 12.51
CA GLY A 79 -9.59 -6.13 11.48
C GLY A 79 -10.18 -7.45 10.98
N SER A 80 -11.23 -7.97 11.63
CA SER A 80 -11.77 -9.33 11.49
C SER A 80 -10.88 -10.43 12.09
N SER A 81 -11.53 -11.51 12.49
CA SER A 81 -10.87 -12.74 12.96
C SER A 81 -11.48 -13.97 12.30
N ILE A 82 -10.64 -14.87 11.81
CA ILE A 82 -11.07 -16.18 11.31
C ILE A 82 -11.33 -17.09 12.52
N VAL A 83 -12.56 -17.51 12.73
CA VAL A 83 -12.97 -18.33 13.88
C VAL A 83 -13.19 -19.78 13.52
N SER A 84 -13.43 -20.10 12.25
CA SER A 84 -13.65 -21.44 11.76
C SER A 84 -13.51 -21.48 10.26
N ASP A 85 -13.51 -22.68 9.72
CA ASP A 85 -13.64 -22.95 8.30
C ASP A 85 -14.51 -24.18 8.06
N PHE A 86 -15.02 -24.34 6.83
CA PHE A 86 -15.75 -25.53 6.42
C PHE A 86 -15.68 -25.74 4.91
N ASN A 87 -15.80 -27.01 4.51
CA ASN A 87 -15.91 -27.39 3.10
C ASN A 87 -17.37 -27.64 2.73
N ARG A 88 -17.83 -27.05 1.63
CA ARG A 88 -19.15 -27.27 1.05
C ARG A 88 -19.11 -27.16 -0.47
N PHE A 89 -19.76 -28.07 -1.19
CA PHE A 89 -19.79 -28.10 -2.65
C PHE A 89 -18.39 -28.04 -3.30
N ASN A 90 -17.43 -28.80 -2.77
CA ASN A 90 -16.02 -28.81 -3.19
C ASN A 90 -15.31 -27.46 -3.12
N LYS A 91 -15.83 -26.53 -2.29
CA LYS A 91 -15.22 -25.22 -2.02
C LYS A 91 -14.91 -25.07 -0.54
N TYR A 92 -13.80 -24.41 -0.27
CA TYR A 92 -13.37 -24.05 1.07
C TYR A 92 -13.94 -22.67 1.45
N TYR A 93 -14.60 -22.60 2.60
CA TYR A 93 -15.18 -21.36 3.14
C TYR A 93 -14.56 -21.04 4.49
N ARG A 94 -14.22 -19.77 4.70
CA ARG A 94 -13.76 -19.25 5.98
C ARG A 94 -14.88 -18.51 6.68
N VAL A 95 -15.01 -18.73 7.97
CA VAL A 95 -15.94 -18.00 8.83
C VAL A 95 -15.17 -16.88 9.51
N LEU A 96 -15.54 -15.65 9.17
CA LEU A 96 -14.95 -14.43 9.71
C LEU A 96 -15.94 -13.77 10.67
N ILE A 97 -15.45 -13.29 11.81
CA ILE A 97 -16.20 -12.40 12.70
C ILE A 97 -15.61 -11.00 12.64
N GLN A 98 -16.46 -10.01 12.67
CA GLN A 98 -16.10 -8.60 12.71
C GLN A 98 -17.28 -7.82 13.31
N ALA A 99 -17.03 -6.65 13.93
CA ALA A 99 -18.11 -5.77 14.33
C ALA A 99 -18.94 -5.31 13.13
N ALA A 100 -20.22 -5.09 13.32
CA ALA A 100 -21.08 -4.52 12.29
C ALA A 100 -20.55 -3.13 11.86
N PRO A 101 -20.78 -2.70 10.61
CA PRO A 101 -20.26 -1.41 10.11
C PRO A 101 -20.62 -0.24 11.04
N GLU A 102 -21.84 -0.17 11.54
CA GLU A 102 -22.32 0.89 12.41
C GLU A 102 -21.60 0.96 13.77
N GLN A 103 -20.99 -0.17 14.18
CA GLN A 103 -20.23 -0.28 15.42
C GLN A 103 -18.74 0.03 15.27
N ARG A 104 -18.24 0.24 14.03
CA ARG A 104 -16.83 0.48 13.73
C ARG A 104 -16.54 1.71 12.88
N GLU A 105 -17.54 2.39 12.37
CA GLU A 105 -17.37 3.59 11.54
C GLU A 105 -16.93 4.82 12.33
N ASN A 106 -17.19 4.83 13.65
CA ASN A 106 -16.84 5.93 14.53
C ASN A 106 -15.88 5.47 15.63
N LEU A 107 -14.83 6.26 15.89
CA LEU A 107 -13.90 6.01 16.99
C LEU A 107 -14.54 5.97 18.36
N LEU A 108 -15.65 6.70 18.58
CA LEU A 108 -16.39 6.64 19.84
C LEU A 108 -16.95 5.25 20.13
N SER A 109 -17.11 4.41 19.12
CA SER A 109 -17.57 3.03 19.28
C SER A 109 -16.60 2.18 20.10
N ILE A 110 -15.31 2.57 20.19
CA ILE A 110 -14.31 1.88 21.03
C ILE A 110 -14.72 1.84 22.50
N ASN A 111 -15.52 2.80 22.98
CA ASN A 111 -16.02 2.84 24.36
C ASN A 111 -16.98 1.69 24.67
N ALA A 112 -17.61 1.11 23.66
CA ALA A 112 -18.51 -0.04 23.80
C ALA A 112 -17.74 -1.37 23.78
N VAL A 113 -16.49 -1.37 23.31
CA VAL A 113 -15.66 -2.57 23.21
C VAL A 113 -15.09 -2.91 24.59
N LYS A 114 -15.26 -4.14 25.01
CA LYS A 114 -14.80 -4.62 26.32
C LYS A 114 -13.95 -5.87 26.18
N VAL A 115 -12.99 -6.01 27.07
CA VAL A 115 -12.13 -7.17 27.20
C VAL A 115 -12.31 -7.79 28.59
N ARG A 116 -12.22 -9.11 28.68
CA ARG A 116 -12.37 -9.83 29.95
C ARG A 116 -11.06 -9.85 30.73
N ASN A 117 -11.09 -9.50 32.02
CA ASN A 117 -9.93 -9.63 32.91
C ASN A 117 -9.82 -11.03 33.52
N ALA A 118 -8.76 -11.26 34.29
CA ALA A 118 -8.50 -12.54 34.97
C ALA A 118 -9.59 -12.93 35.98
N SER A 119 -10.33 -11.95 36.53
CA SER A 119 -11.44 -12.19 37.49
C SER A 119 -12.76 -12.45 36.76
N GLY A 120 -12.80 -12.38 35.41
CA GLY A 120 -14.01 -12.58 34.62
C GLY A 120 -14.83 -11.33 34.37
N GLU A 121 -14.40 -10.16 34.85
CA GLU A 121 -15.07 -8.88 34.67
C GLU A 121 -14.76 -8.26 33.29
N MET A 122 -15.70 -7.47 32.79
CA MET A 122 -15.58 -6.82 31.47
C MET A 122 -15.04 -5.39 31.63
N VAL A 123 -13.79 -5.18 31.22
CA VAL A 123 -13.09 -3.90 31.28
C VAL A 123 -13.22 -3.19 29.92
N PRO A 124 -13.65 -1.91 29.88
CA PRO A 124 -13.68 -1.15 28.61
C PRO A 124 -12.28 -0.96 28.04
N ILE A 125 -12.08 -1.27 26.76
CA ILE A 125 -10.77 -1.14 26.09
C ILE A 125 -10.30 0.32 26.08
N SER A 126 -11.22 1.28 25.97
CA SER A 126 -10.91 2.72 26.00
C SER A 126 -10.18 3.18 27.26
N THR A 127 -10.23 2.41 28.36
CA THR A 127 -9.44 2.71 29.56
C THR A 127 -8.02 2.21 29.50
N LEU A 128 -7.73 1.27 28.60
CA LEU A 128 -6.44 0.55 28.47
C LEU A 128 -5.62 1.01 27.29
N VAL A 129 -6.23 1.73 26.33
CA VAL A 129 -5.64 2.09 25.06
C VAL A 129 -5.79 3.58 24.82
N ASP A 130 -4.70 4.22 24.44
CA ASP A 130 -4.70 5.55 23.85
C ASP A 130 -4.68 5.43 22.34
N PHE A 131 -5.34 6.33 21.62
CA PHE A 131 -5.36 6.32 20.17
C PHE A 131 -5.12 7.72 19.61
N LYS A 132 -4.39 7.77 18.53
CA LYS A 132 -4.12 9.01 17.81
C LYS A 132 -4.33 8.82 16.31
N ARG A 133 -4.80 9.87 15.65
CA ARG A 133 -4.88 9.91 14.21
C ARG A 133 -3.49 10.14 13.64
N VAL A 134 -3.07 9.28 12.74
CA VAL A 134 -1.80 9.37 12.02
C VAL A 134 -2.07 9.30 10.51
N TYR A 135 -1.06 9.63 9.72
CA TYR A 135 -1.11 9.49 8.27
C TYR A 135 0.03 8.59 7.84
N GLY A 136 -0.23 7.74 6.87
CA GLY A 136 0.76 6.81 6.34
C GLY A 136 0.27 6.18 5.03
N PRO A 137 1.10 5.36 4.38
CA PRO A 137 0.67 4.65 3.19
C PRO A 137 -0.34 3.55 3.55
N GLU A 138 -1.38 3.40 2.73
CA GLU A 138 -2.31 2.27 2.85
C GLU A 138 -1.61 0.95 2.53
N LEU A 139 -0.76 0.97 1.53
CA LEU A 139 0.01 -0.18 1.06
C LEU A 139 1.44 0.24 0.74
N LEU A 140 2.40 -0.53 1.23
CA LEU A 140 3.81 -0.38 0.91
C LEU A 140 4.28 -1.60 0.10
N ASN A 141 4.51 -1.38 -1.18
CA ASN A 141 5.00 -2.42 -2.08
C ASN A 141 6.52 -2.47 -2.10
N ARG A 142 7.04 -3.65 -2.41
CA ARG A 142 8.46 -3.85 -2.72
C ARG A 142 8.60 -4.54 -4.08
N TYR A 143 9.56 -4.06 -4.84
CA TYR A 143 9.95 -4.65 -6.11
C TYR A 143 11.46 -4.88 -6.08
N ASN A 144 11.90 -6.10 -6.37
CA ASN A 144 13.30 -6.51 -6.23
C ASN A 144 13.91 -6.15 -4.86
N LEU A 145 13.13 -6.34 -3.77
CA LEU A 145 13.46 -6.04 -2.36
C LEU A 145 13.52 -4.55 -1.99
N TYR A 146 13.47 -3.64 -2.94
CA TYR A 146 13.42 -2.20 -2.69
C TYR A 146 11.98 -1.72 -2.50
N THR A 147 11.78 -0.72 -1.65
CA THR A 147 10.49 0.00 -1.58
C THR A 147 10.19 0.58 -2.97
N ALA A 148 9.02 0.28 -3.48
CA ALA A 148 8.67 0.65 -4.85
C ALA A 148 7.21 1.09 -4.98
N THR A 149 6.96 1.88 -6.02
CA THR A 149 5.62 2.25 -6.44
C THR A 149 5.44 2.08 -7.93
N ALA A 150 4.30 1.52 -8.34
CA ALA A 150 3.92 1.45 -9.74
C ALA A 150 3.53 2.85 -10.24
N ILE A 151 4.10 3.25 -11.37
CA ILE A 151 3.68 4.39 -12.17
C ILE A 151 3.13 3.85 -13.47
N THR A 152 1.88 4.18 -13.77
CA THR A 152 1.17 3.78 -14.97
C THR A 152 0.77 5.00 -15.77
N GLY A 153 0.71 4.86 -17.08
CA GLY A 153 0.32 5.97 -17.96
C GLY A 153 0.05 5.52 -19.38
N ALA A 154 -0.14 6.47 -20.26
CA ALA A 154 -0.34 6.22 -21.68
C ALA A 154 0.42 7.24 -22.54
N PRO A 155 0.86 6.83 -23.74
CA PRO A 155 1.42 7.77 -24.71
C PRO A 155 0.35 8.74 -25.20
N ALA A 156 0.76 9.95 -25.57
CA ALA A 156 -0.09 10.95 -26.17
C ALA A 156 -0.49 10.56 -27.62
N ALA A 157 -1.54 11.17 -28.10
CA ALA A 157 -2.01 10.91 -29.46
C ALA A 157 -0.92 11.26 -30.50
N GLY A 158 -0.61 10.31 -31.38
CA GLY A 158 0.45 10.43 -32.38
C GLY A 158 1.81 9.89 -31.97
N TYR A 159 1.97 9.48 -30.71
CA TYR A 159 3.18 8.86 -30.20
C TYR A 159 3.00 7.36 -29.98
N SER A 160 4.07 6.61 -30.17
CA SER A 160 4.12 5.16 -29.94
C SER A 160 4.45 4.83 -28.46
N PRO A 161 4.18 3.59 -28.00
CA PRO A 161 4.69 3.14 -26.69
C PRO A 161 6.22 3.25 -26.57
N GLY A 162 6.96 3.06 -27.68
CA GLY A 162 8.40 3.24 -27.70
C GLY A 162 8.84 4.68 -27.43
N ASP A 163 8.12 5.67 -27.94
CA ASP A 163 8.40 7.07 -27.68
C ASP A 163 8.19 7.40 -26.20
N ALA A 164 7.10 6.89 -25.61
CA ALA A 164 6.85 7.04 -24.18
C ALA A 164 7.93 6.39 -23.33
N ILE A 165 8.41 5.19 -23.70
CA ILE A 165 9.51 4.50 -22.99
C ILE A 165 10.80 5.35 -23.05
N ASN A 166 11.10 5.96 -24.18
CA ASN A 166 12.28 6.82 -24.33
C ASN A 166 12.14 8.10 -23.49
N ALA A 167 10.98 8.76 -23.52
CA ALA A 167 10.70 9.90 -22.68
C ALA A 167 10.85 9.58 -21.18
N ILE A 168 10.39 8.40 -20.75
CA ILE A 168 10.56 7.93 -19.38
C ILE A 168 12.04 7.78 -19.02
N ARG A 169 12.87 7.22 -19.92
CA ARG A 169 14.31 7.05 -19.70
C ARG A 169 15.01 8.39 -19.56
N GLU A 170 14.73 9.32 -20.44
CA GLU A 170 15.29 10.69 -20.41
C GLU A 170 14.94 11.40 -19.10
N VAL A 171 13.67 11.41 -18.72
CA VAL A 171 13.23 12.02 -17.45
C VAL A 171 13.85 11.31 -16.26
N ALA A 172 14.03 9.99 -16.31
CA ALA A 172 14.67 9.25 -15.23
C ALA A 172 16.17 9.60 -15.07
N GLU A 173 16.88 9.79 -16.16
CA GLU A 173 18.28 10.20 -16.14
C GLU A 173 18.46 11.63 -15.62
N GLU A 174 17.54 12.53 -15.95
CA GLU A 174 17.61 13.95 -15.57
C GLU A 174 17.14 14.22 -14.15
N GLU A 175 16.06 13.55 -13.70
CA GLU A 175 15.31 13.95 -12.51
C GLU A 175 15.42 12.99 -11.32
N LEU A 176 15.86 11.74 -11.51
CA LEU A 176 15.96 10.81 -10.40
C LEU A 176 17.23 11.09 -9.56
N PRO A 177 17.10 11.40 -8.28
CA PRO A 177 18.23 11.62 -7.40
C PRO A 177 19.03 10.31 -7.21
N SER A 178 20.30 10.44 -6.81
CA SER A 178 21.12 9.29 -6.40
C SER A 178 20.42 8.46 -5.33
N GLY A 179 20.44 7.14 -5.48
CA GLY A 179 19.76 6.20 -4.59
C GLY A 179 18.32 5.89 -4.99
N TYR A 180 17.81 6.45 -6.07
CA TYR A 180 16.55 6.06 -6.69
C TYR A 180 16.81 5.38 -8.03
N GLY A 181 15.88 4.53 -8.43
CA GLY A 181 15.96 3.83 -9.70
C GLY A 181 14.58 3.45 -10.20
N TYR A 182 14.54 2.88 -11.37
CA TYR A 182 13.29 2.36 -11.93
C TYR A 182 13.52 1.05 -12.67
N ASP A 183 12.44 0.33 -12.92
CA ASP A 183 12.42 -0.86 -13.77
C ASP A 183 11.07 -0.90 -14.50
N PHE A 184 11.05 -1.34 -15.74
CA PHE A 184 9.81 -1.54 -16.46
C PHE A 184 9.15 -2.85 -16.01
N SER A 185 7.83 -2.84 -15.85
CA SER A 185 7.02 -3.97 -15.43
C SER A 185 5.86 -4.24 -16.39
N GLY A 186 5.14 -5.34 -16.15
CA GLY A 186 3.97 -5.68 -16.94
C GLY A 186 4.24 -5.77 -18.44
N ILE A 187 3.29 -5.26 -19.21
CA ILE A 187 3.31 -5.28 -20.69
C ILE A 187 4.50 -4.51 -21.25
N THR A 188 4.90 -3.41 -20.62
CA THR A 188 6.03 -2.58 -21.07
C THR A 188 7.34 -3.36 -21.10
N ARG A 189 7.57 -4.22 -20.10
CA ARG A 189 8.73 -5.09 -20.07
C ARG A 189 8.75 -6.08 -21.22
N GLU A 190 7.57 -6.66 -21.52
CA GLU A 190 7.43 -7.60 -22.65
C GLU A 190 7.64 -6.90 -24.00
N GLU A 191 7.16 -5.69 -24.17
CA GLU A 191 7.37 -4.88 -25.39
C GLU A 191 8.86 -4.57 -25.61
N ILE A 192 9.58 -4.18 -24.56
CA ILE A 192 11.03 -3.94 -24.63
C ILE A 192 11.78 -5.23 -25.00
N ALA A 193 11.40 -6.36 -24.39
CA ALA A 193 12.03 -7.64 -24.67
C ALA A 193 11.77 -8.10 -26.12
N SER A 194 10.57 -7.91 -26.64
CA SER A 194 10.20 -8.30 -28.01
C SER A 194 10.81 -7.39 -29.06
N SER A 195 10.91 -6.08 -28.82
CA SER A 195 11.51 -5.14 -29.75
C SER A 195 13.02 -5.38 -29.96
N GLY A 196 13.71 -5.88 -28.91
CA GLY A 196 15.12 -6.28 -29.00
C GLY A 196 15.38 -7.53 -29.86
N GLN A 197 14.37 -8.40 -30.03
CA GLN A 197 14.50 -9.63 -30.81
C GLN A 197 14.24 -9.43 -32.32
N GLN A 198 13.53 -8.40 -32.71
CA GLN A 198 13.22 -8.15 -34.13
C GLN A 198 14.47 -7.81 -34.96
N GLY A 199 15.51 -7.25 -34.36
CA GLY A 199 16.78 -6.96 -35.02
C GLY A 199 17.59 -8.21 -35.44
N ILE A 200 17.33 -9.38 -34.83
CA ILE A 200 18.06 -10.62 -35.06
C ILE A 200 17.40 -11.47 -36.19
N ILE A 201 16.13 -11.24 -36.48
CA ILE A 201 15.38 -12.04 -37.47
C ILE A 201 15.60 -11.55 -38.90
N PHE A 202 16.13 -10.33 -39.08
CA PHE A 202 16.40 -9.71 -40.39
C PHE A 202 17.87 -9.66 -40.77
N LEU A 203 18.74 -10.36 -40.08
CA LEU A 203 20.14 -10.62 -40.43
C LEU A 203 20.34 -12.09 -40.84
#